data_f17e32a5a1d5ff26882cee76624f7864
#
_entry.id   f17e32a5a1d5ff26882cee76624f7864
#
_cell.length_a   1.000
_cell.length_b   1.000
_cell.length_c   1.000
_cell.angle_alpha   90.00
_cell.angle_beta   90.00
_cell.angle_gamma   90.00
#
_symmetry.space_group_name_H-M   'P 1'
#
loop_
_entity.id
_entity.type
_entity.pdbx_description
1 polymer ?
#
loop_
_entity_poly.entity_id
_entity_poly.type
_entity_poly.pdbx_seq_one_letter_code
_entity_poly.pdbx_strand_id
1 'polypeptide(L)'
;MKLSKIFITGCDHKTQWQLPWFFDNLKRFSKTKLVVYDFGMSEEMKRVFAAQPMESNERGWFKKPKAMIEASRLAEQVCWLDTDCQVLGPIDDIFDYIQPNKLAMAEDVPWSRRRQETWHNSGVVAFQHRPNILDEWYAAVKAKPKDGDQEVLHNLVRDGMRRSIHITDLPRKYNTLRLDIVDASMPKDHVIMHWTGRKGKLKIEKMIRESNKFLEYDK
;
A
#
# COMPACT_ATOMS: atom_id res chain seq x y z
N MET A 1 17.58 13.31 -13.17
CA MET A 1 16.78 12.42 -14.06
C MET A 1 15.83 11.62 -13.17
N LYS A 2 14.53 11.59 -13.45
CA LYS A 2 13.57 10.76 -12.72
C LYS A 2 13.79 9.28 -13.04
N LEU A 3 13.49 8.41 -12.08
CA LEU A 3 13.41 6.97 -12.32
C LEU A 3 12.16 6.65 -13.17
N SER A 4 12.19 5.56 -13.94
CA SER A 4 11.00 5.16 -14.70
C SER A 4 9.89 4.69 -13.77
N LYS A 5 10.19 3.81 -12.83
CA LYS A 5 9.23 3.24 -11.88
C LYS A 5 9.85 2.94 -10.52
N ILE A 6 9.05 3.05 -9.45
CA ILE A 6 9.42 2.68 -8.09
C ILE A 6 8.23 2.09 -7.33
N PHE A 7 8.53 1.19 -6.39
CA PHE A 7 7.64 0.89 -5.28
C PHE A 7 7.95 1.83 -4.11
N ILE A 8 6.92 2.17 -3.35
CA ILE A 8 7.06 2.96 -2.13
C ILE A 8 6.27 2.35 -0.99
N THR A 9 6.74 2.56 0.22
CA THR A 9 6.04 2.24 1.46
C THR A 9 6.41 3.24 2.53
N GLY A 10 5.76 3.17 3.69
CA GLY A 10 6.11 3.95 4.86
C GLY A 10 5.55 3.33 6.11
N CYS A 11 6.24 3.45 7.23
CA CYS A 11 5.78 2.93 8.50
C CYS A 11 6.24 3.81 9.66
N ASP A 12 5.55 3.68 10.77
CA ASP A 12 5.89 4.28 12.04
C ASP A 12 6.51 3.26 13.00
N HIS A 13 6.89 3.69 14.19
CA HIS A 13 7.45 2.83 15.22
C HIS A 13 6.56 1.60 15.57
N LYS A 14 5.23 1.73 15.44
CA LYS A 14 4.29 0.64 15.77
C LYS A 14 4.22 -0.45 14.70
N THR A 15 4.55 -0.11 13.47
CA THR A 15 4.41 -0.99 12.30
C THR A 15 5.74 -1.36 11.65
N GLN A 16 6.85 -0.71 12.01
CA GLN A 16 8.18 -0.93 11.44
C GLN A 16 8.68 -2.38 11.54
N TRP A 17 8.20 -3.17 12.51
CA TRP A 17 8.56 -4.58 12.67
C TRP A 17 8.13 -5.46 11.47
N GLN A 18 7.16 -5.00 10.68
CA GLN A 18 6.72 -5.69 9.46
C GLN A 18 7.67 -5.45 8.28
N LEU A 19 8.43 -4.35 8.31
CA LEU A 19 9.19 -3.88 7.16
C LEU A 19 10.26 -4.86 6.66
N PRO A 20 11.07 -5.53 7.51
CA PRO A 20 12.01 -6.55 7.05
C PRO A 20 11.32 -7.69 6.31
N TRP A 21 10.24 -8.23 6.87
CA TRP A 21 9.44 -9.28 6.27
C TRP A 21 8.82 -8.85 4.93
N PHE A 22 8.24 -7.65 4.88
CA PHE A 22 7.69 -7.07 3.65
C PHE A 22 8.78 -6.91 2.58
N PHE A 23 9.92 -6.36 2.95
CA PHE A 23 11.06 -6.15 2.06
C PHE A 23 11.55 -7.47 1.45
N ASP A 24 11.73 -8.50 2.26
CA ASP A 24 12.19 -9.81 1.81
C ASP A 24 11.21 -10.45 0.83
N ASN A 25 9.90 -10.35 1.11
CA ASN A 25 8.87 -10.83 0.19
C ASN A 25 8.90 -10.07 -1.16
N LEU A 26 8.98 -8.74 -1.12
CA LEU A 26 9.03 -7.93 -2.34
C LEU A 26 10.29 -8.25 -3.17
N LYS A 27 11.44 -8.34 -2.55
CA LYS A 27 12.74 -8.58 -3.22
C LYS A 27 12.84 -9.93 -3.92
N ARG A 28 12.08 -10.93 -3.50
CA ARG A 28 12.02 -12.24 -4.18
C ARG A 28 11.40 -12.16 -5.57
N PHE A 29 10.48 -11.22 -5.79
CA PHE A 29 9.64 -11.17 -6.98
C PHE A 29 9.79 -9.90 -7.81
N SER A 30 10.51 -8.89 -7.31
CA SER A 30 10.76 -7.65 -8.05
C SER A 30 12.17 -7.13 -7.83
N LYS A 31 12.75 -6.60 -8.92
CA LYS A 31 14.01 -5.84 -8.91
C LYS A 31 13.76 -4.32 -8.92
N THR A 32 12.52 -3.91 -9.06
CA THR A 32 12.14 -2.48 -9.00
C THR A 32 12.54 -1.89 -7.66
N LYS A 33 13.07 -0.66 -7.67
CA LYS A 33 13.54 0.02 -6.47
C LYS A 33 12.38 0.25 -5.50
N LEU A 34 12.60 -0.08 -4.22
CA LEU A 34 11.73 0.31 -3.12
C LEU A 34 12.29 1.57 -2.46
N VAL A 35 11.44 2.55 -2.21
CA VAL A 35 11.72 3.73 -1.38
C VAL A 35 10.84 3.65 -0.13
N VAL A 36 11.46 3.73 1.04
CA VAL A 36 10.78 3.69 2.33
C VAL A 36 10.69 5.09 2.89
N TYR A 37 9.51 5.51 3.34
CA TYR A 37 9.29 6.81 3.99
C TYR A 37 9.19 6.67 5.50
N ASP A 38 9.86 7.57 6.21
CA ASP A 38 9.84 7.66 7.68
C ASP A 38 8.54 8.30 8.17
N PHE A 39 7.64 7.51 8.74
CA PHE A 39 6.43 7.99 9.40
C PHE A 39 6.60 8.14 10.92
N GLY A 40 7.80 8.04 11.42
CA GLY A 40 8.16 8.03 12.85
C GLY A 40 8.78 6.68 13.24
N MET A 41 9.72 6.18 12.43
CA MET A 41 10.51 4.96 12.68
C MET A 41 11.59 5.19 13.73
N SER A 42 12.14 4.12 14.29
CA SER A 42 13.36 4.17 15.10
C SER A 42 14.57 4.56 14.26
N GLU A 43 15.58 5.18 14.87
CA GLU A 43 16.82 5.58 14.18
C GLU A 43 17.56 4.39 13.55
N GLU A 44 17.48 3.23 14.17
CA GLU A 44 18.03 1.98 13.63
C GLU A 44 17.34 1.60 12.30
N MET A 45 16.00 1.54 12.29
CA MET A 45 15.25 1.16 11.10
C MET A 45 15.39 2.18 9.97
N LYS A 46 15.47 3.48 10.29
CA LYS A 46 15.77 4.53 9.30
C LYS A 46 17.09 4.27 8.59
N ARG A 47 18.14 3.92 9.35
CA ARG A 47 19.47 3.63 8.78
C ARG A 47 19.46 2.36 7.94
N VAL A 48 18.86 1.28 8.45
CA VAL A 48 18.81 -0.03 7.77
C VAL A 48 18.11 0.08 6.40
N PHE A 49 17.00 0.81 6.33
CA PHE A 49 16.21 0.95 5.09
C PHE A 49 16.50 2.23 4.32
N ALA A 50 17.49 3.04 4.73
CA ALA A 50 17.77 4.36 4.14
C ALA A 50 16.48 5.18 3.95
N ALA A 51 15.65 5.20 4.99
CA ALA A 51 14.30 5.77 4.94
C ALA A 51 14.37 7.27 4.61
N GLN A 52 13.52 7.70 3.68
CA GLN A 52 13.40 9.09 3.30
C GLN A 52 12.69 9.87 4.41
N PRO A 53 13.26 10.98 4.87
CA PRO A 53 12.61 11.82 5.86
C PRO A 53 11.32 12.39 5.30
N MET A 54 10.33 12.55 6.15
CA MET A 54 9.07 13.19 5.79
C MET A 54 8.65 14.20 6.85
N GLU A 55 8.66 15.45 6.47
CA GLU A 55 8.12 16.52 7.30
C GLU A 55 6.60 16.53 7.19
N SER A 56 5.93 16.05 8.23
CA SER A 56 4.47 16.00 8.31
C SER A 56 4.03 15.89 9.75
N ASN A 57 3.02 16.66 10.12
CA ASN A 57 2.42 16.64 11.47
C ASN A 57 1.34 15.56 11.61
N GLU A 58 0.96 14.91 10.52
CA GLU A 58 -0.02 13.82 10.51
C GLU A 58 0.56 12.57 11.18
N ARG A 59 -0.34 11.67 11.63
CA ARG A 59 0.05 10.43 12.30
C ARG A 59 -0.02 9.23 11.35
N GLY A 60 0.96 8.34 11.42
CA GLY A 60 0.93 7.02 10.78
C GLY A 60 0.48 7.05 9.32
N TRP A 61 -0.55 6.29 9.00
CA TRP A 61 -1.08 6.13 7.63
C TRP A 61 -1.65 7.40 7.00
N PHE A 62 -1.98 8.45 7.77
CA PHE A 62 -2.39 9.76 7.19
C PHE A 62 -1.27 10.44 6.41
N LYS A 63 -0.02 10.02 6.61
CA LYS A 63 1.13 10.46 5.83
C LYS A 63 1.18 9.82 4.42
N LYS A 64 0.41 8.77 4.16
CA LYS A 64 0.42 8.02 2.90
C LYS A 64 0.24 8.90 1.66
N PRO A 65 -0.82 9.72 1.50
CA PRO A 65 -0.95 10.57 0.31
C PRO A 65 0.19 11.58 0.17
N LYS A 66 0.75 12.10 1.27
CA LYS A 66 1.94 12.95 1.24
C LYS A 66 3.16 12.20 0.68
N ALA A 67 3.41 10.97 1.13
CA ALA A 67 4.49 10.12 0.62
C ALA A 67 4.35 9.87 -0.89
N MET A 68 3.13 9.62 -1.37
CA MET A 68 2.86 9.45 -2.80
C MET A 68 3.14 10.73 -3.59
N ILE A 69 2.79 11.91 -3.06
CA ILE A 69 3.11 13.21 -3.66
C ILE A 69 4.62 13.41 -3.74
N GLU A 70 5.37 13.13 -2.68
CA GLU A 70 6.84 13.24 -2.69
C GLU A 70 7.47 12.25 -3.70
N ALA A 71 6.97 11.01 -3.72
CA ALA A 71 7.44 9.98 -4.64
C ALA A 71 7.22 10.34 -6.12
N SER A 72 6.16 11.07 -6.46
CA SER A 72 5.90 11.53 -7.82
C SER A 72 6.97 12.47 -8.39
N ARG A 73 7.83 13.02 -7.52
CA ARG A 73 9.00 13.82 -7.92
C ARG A 73 10.20 12.93 -8.26
N LEU A 74 10.26 11.72 -7.71
CA LEU A 74 11.39 10.80 -7.83
C LEU A 74 11.25 9.89 -9.06
N ALA A 75 10.04 9.51 -9.43
CA ALA A 75 9.78 8.58 -10.52
C ALA A 75 8.57 9.01 -11.37
N GLU A 76 8.49 8.46 -12.59
CA GLU A 76 7.35 8.67 -13.49
C GLU A 76 6.15 7.84 -13.05
N GLN A 77 6.40 6.57 -12.72
CA GLN A 77 5.39 5.64 -12.21
C GLN A 77 5.73 5.24 -10.78
N VAL A 78 4.72 5.23 -9.93
CA VAL A 78 4.84 4.95 -8.50
C VAL A 78 3.78 3.95 -8.10
N CYS A 79 4.16 2.96 -7.29
CA CYS A 79 3.20 2.06 -6.66
C CYS A 79 3.44 2.04 -5.15
N TRP A 80 2.43 2.47 -4.39
CA TRP A 80 2.37 2.30 -2.95
C TRP A 80 1.98 0.88 -2.58
N LEU A 81 2.68 0.32 -1.58
CA LEU A 81 2.34 -0.96 -0.94
C LEU A 81 2.35 -0.77 0.58
N ASP A 82 1.27 -1.13 1.26
CA ASP A 82 1.25 -1.19 2.73
C ASP A 82 2.21 -2.28 3.23
N THR A 83 2.85 -2.07 4.38
CA THR A 83 3.84 -3.02 4.94
C THR A 83 3.25 -4.37 5.36
N ASP A 84 1.93 -4.50 5.42
CA ASP A 84 1.22 -5.76 5.66
C ASP A 84 0.76 -6.46 4.37
N CYS A 85 1.30 -6.05 3.22
CA CYS A 85 1.18 -6.75 1.94
C CYS A 85 2.25 -7.85 1.82
N GLN A 86 1.83 -9.10 1.62
CA GLN A 86 2.69 -10.22 1.28
C GLN A 86 2.75 -10.39 -0.24
N VAL A 87 3.93 -10.23 -0.82
CA VAL A 87 4.15 -10.50 -2.24
C VAL A 87 4.41 -11.99 -2.43
N LEU A 88 3.66 -12.64 -3.30
CA LEU A 88 3.64 -14.09 -3.53
C LEU A 88 4.07 -14.49 -4.96
N GLY A 89 4.20 -13.50 -5.84
CA GLY A 89 4.57 -13.72 -7.25
C GLY A 89 5.08 -12.43 -7.91
N PRO A 90 5.48 -12.48 -9.18
CA PRO A 90 5.89 -11.29 -9.94
C PRO A 90 4.80 -10.22 -9.94
N ILE A 91 5.19 -8.96 -9.68
CA ILE A 91 4.24 -7.84 -9.55
C ILE A 91 4.61 -6.62 -10.41
N ASP A 92 5.70 -6.68 -11.18
CA ASP A 92 6.15 -5.50 -11.94
C ASP A 92 5.19 -5.10 -13.07
N ASP A 93 4.31 -6.00 -13.49
CA ASP A 93 3.23 -5.75 -14.44
C ASP A 93 2.07 -4.90 -13.84
N ILE A 94 2.08 -4.62 -12.54
CA ILE A 94 1.13 -3.69 -11.91
C ILE A 94 1.19 -2.29 -12.55
N PHE A 95 2.36 -1.88 -13.05
CA PHE A 95 2.54 -0.59 -13.68
C PHE A 95 1.83 -0.46 -15.04
N ASP A 96 1.48 -1.58 -15.69
CA ASP A 96 0.79 -1.61 -16.99
C ASP A 96 -0.70 -1.22 -16.86
N TYR A 97 -1.25 -1.24 -15.64
CA TYR A 97 -2.64 -0.87 -15.34
C TYR A 97 -2.82 0.63 -15.05
N ILE A 98 -1.74 1.40 -15.02
CA ILE A 98 -1.79 2.83 -14.72
C ILE A 98 -2.40 3.61 -15.88
N GLN A 99 -3.34 4.49 -15.56
CA GLN A 99 -3.91 5.44 -16.50
C GLN A 99 -3.54 6.89 -16.13
N PRO A 100 -3.44 7.80 -17.12
CA PRO A 100 -3.14 9.20 -16.86
C PRO A 100 -4.13 9.84 -15.89
N ASN A 101 -3.60 10.59 -14.92
CA ASN A 101 -4.34 11.35 -13.90
C ASN A 101 -5.31 10.53 -13.03
N LYS A 102 -5.08 9.21 -12.91
CA LYS A 102 -5.88 8.32 -12.05
C LYS A 102 -5.00 7.55 -11.07
N LEU A 103 -5.63 7.08 -10.00
CA LEU A 103 -5.08 6.05 -9.11
C LEU A 103 -5.59 4.69 -9.58
N ALA A 104 -4.67 3.75 -9.84
CA ALA A 104 -5.00 2.36 -10.06
C ALA A 104 -5.15 1.65 -8.70
N MET A 105 -6.35 1.21 -8.37
CA MET A 105 -6.69 0.62 -7.07
C MET A 105 -7.63 -0.57 -7.25
N ALA A 106 -7.45 -1.61 -6.46
CA ALA A 106 -8.34 -2.75 -6.47
C ALA A 106 -9.61 -2.49 -5.63
N GLU A 107 -10.74 -3.01 -6.09
CA GLU A 107 -11.98 -3.00 -5.32
C GLU A 107 -11.81 -3.80 -4.02
N ASP A 108 -12.25 -3.23 -2.91
CA ASP A 108 -12.44 -3.90 -1.64
C ASP A 108 -13.81 -4.62 -1.65
N VAL A 109 -13.87 -5.74 -2.36
CA VAL A 109 -15.14 -6.49 -2.53
C VAL A 109 -15.79 -6.87 -1.20
N PRO A 110 -15.04 -7.35 -0.17
CA PRO A 110 -15.63 -7.61 1.13
C PRO A 110 -16.30 -6.39 1.75
N TRP A 111 -15.69 -5.22 1.60
CA TRP A 111 -16.23 -3.98 2.16
C TRP A 111 -17.35 -3.40 1.29
N SER A 112 -17.21 -3.45 -0.04
CA SER A 112 -18.26 -3.05 -0.99
C SER A 112 -19.57 -3.80 -0.74
N ARG A 113 -19.51 -5.12 -0.53
CA ARG A 113 -20.69 -5.94 -0.20
C ARG A 113 -21.34 -5.52 1.13
N ARG A 114 -20.54 -5.25 2.17
CA ARG A 114 -21.06 -4.84 3.49
C ARG A 114 -21.67 -3.45 3.48
N ARG A 115 -21.16 -2.56 2.63
CA ARG A 115 -21.60 -1.16 2.52
C ARG A 115 -22.61 -0.93 1.41
N GLN A 116 -22.82 -1.91 0.52
CA GLN A 116 -23.68 -1.81 -0.66
C GLN A 116 -23.30 -0.65 -1.59
N GLU A 117 -22.00 -0.36 -1.68
CA GLU A 117 -21.41 0.65 -2.54
C GLU A 117 -19.97 0.27 -2.89
N THR A 118 -19.45 0.72 -4.04
CA THR A 118 -18.10 0.35 -4.48
C THR A 118 -17.03 1.05 -3.64
N TRP A 119 -16.24 0.26 -2.93
CA TRP A 119 -15.06 0.70 -2.17
C TRP A 119 -13.79 0.23 -2.87
N HIS A 120 -12.73 1.08 -2.81
CA HIS A 120 -11.38 0.68 -3.24
C HIS A 120 -10.46 0.63 -2.03
N ASN A 121 -9.58 -0.36 -2.00
CA ASN A 121 -8.64 -0.52 -0.90
C ASN A 121 -7.35 0.27 -1.15
N SER A 122 -6.93 1.08 -0.19
CA SER A 122 -5.76 1.96 -0.29
C SER A 122 -4.42 1.29 0.02
N GLY A 123 -4.39 0.00 0.29
CA GLY A 123 -3.14 -0.71 0.63
C GLY A 123 -2.22 -0.94 -0.56
N VAL A 124 -2.77 -0.96 -1.77
CA VAL A 124 -2.02 -0.98 -3.04
C VAL A 124 -2.58 0.12 -3.94
N VAL A 125 -1.74 1.09 -4.31
CA VAL A 125 -2.13 2.23 -5.14
C VAL A 125 -1.03 2.53 -6.14
N ALA A 126 -1.30 2.34 -7.43
CA ALA A 126 -0.35 2.67 -8.49
C ALA A 126 -0.81 3.90 -9.29
N PHE A 127 0.12 4.73 -9.72
CA PHE A 127 -0.18 5.94 -10.49
C PHE A 127 1.06 6.42 -11.25
N GLN A 128 0.83 7.32 -12.22
CA GLN A 128 1.91 8.02 -12.92
C GLN A 128 1.85 9.52 -12.67
N HIS A 129 3.01 10.15 -12.68
CA HIS A 129 3.18 11.58 -12.44
C HIS A 129 2.58 12.01 -11.08
N ARG A 130 1.65 12.94 -11.08
CA ARG A 130 0.97 13.43 -9.87
C ARG A 130 -0.51 13.67 -10.19
N PRO A 131 -1.37 12.64 -10.06
CA PRO A 131 -2.80 12.82 -10.20
C PRO A 131 -3.36 13.87 -9.24
N ASN A 132 -4.25 14.74 -9.70
CA ASN A 132 -4.81 15.83 -8.86
C ASN A 132 -5.50 15.33 -7.59
N ILE A 133 -6.10 14.15 -7.66
CA ILE A 133 -6.76 13.51 -6.51
C ILE A 133 -5.80 13.27 -5.32
N LEU A 134 -4.49 13.15 -5.53
CA LEU A 134 -3.53 13.01 -4.43
C LEU A 134 -3.48 14.26 -3.55
N ASP A 135 -3.55 15.45 -4.14
CA ASP A 135 -3.57 16.71 -3.40
C ASP A 135 -4.88 16.88 -2.63
N GLU A 136 -6.01 16.52 -3.26
CA GLU A 136 -7.31 16.54 -2.62
C GLU A 136 -7.36 15.55 -1.45
N TRP A 137 -6.84 14.33 -1.65
CA TRP A 137 -6.76 13.30 -0.61
C TRP A 137 -5.90 13.77 0.56
N TYR A 138 -4.72 14.33 0.28
CA TYR A 138 -3.85 14.86 1.32
C TYR A 138 -4.52 16.00 2.12
N ALA A 139 -5.15 16.93 1.44
CA ALA A 139 -5.90 18.00 2.10
C ALA A 139 -7.05 17.46 2.97
N ALA A 140 -7.77 16.46 2.47
CA ALA A 140 -8.91 15.86 3.16
C ALA A 140 -8.50 15.06 4.40
N VAL A 141 -7.39 14.30 4.38
CA VAL A 141 -6.91 13.58 5.58
C VAL A 141 -6.46 14.55 6.67
N LYS A 142 -5.91 15.71 6.32
CA LYS A 142 -5.59 16.77 7.28
C LYS A 142 -6.81 17.35 7.94
N ALA A 143 -7.89 17.53 7.18
CA ALA A 143 -9.16 18.08 7.68
C ALA A 143 -9.94 17.06 8.53
N LYS A 144 -9.70 15.75 8.35
CA LYS A 144 -10.44 14.66 9.01
C LYS A 144 -9.51 13.68 9.73
N PRO A 145 -8.80 14.10 10.77
CA PRO A 145 -7.77 13.28 11.43
C PRO A 145 -8.30 12.09 12.25
N LYS A 146 -9.62 11.87 12.27
CA LYS A 146 -10.28 10.75 12.97
C LYS A 146 -10.74 9.64 12.01
N ASP A 147 -10.90 9.95 10.72
CA ASP A 147 -11.35 9.00 9.70
C ASP A 147 -10.13 8.25 9.15
N GLY A 148 -10.31 7.00 8.70
CA GLY A 148 -9.24 6.26 8.03
C GLY A 148 -8.87 6.89 6.67
N ASP A 149 -7.62 6.76 6.23
CA ASP A 149 -7.17 7.31 4.94
C ASP A 149 -7.99 6.79 3.76
N GLN A 150 -8.32 5.48 3.77
CA GLN A 150 -9.18 4.84 2.78
C GLN A 150 -10.61 5.43 2.80
N GLU A 151 -11.18 5.64 3.99
CA GLU A 151 -12.52 6.22 4.16
C GLU A 151 -12.57 7.66 3.65
N VAL A 152 -11.53 8.44 3.94
CA VAL A 152 -11.40 9.81 3.42
C VAL A 152 -11.35 9.82 1.90
N LEU A 153 -10.52 8.94 1.28
CA LEU A 153 -10.46 8.83 -0.18
C LEU A 153 -11.80 8.37 -0.76
N HIS A 154 -12.43 7.35 -0.15
CA HIS A 154 -13.74 6.89 -0.60
C HIS A 154 -14.77 8.03 -0.64
N ASN A 155 -14.82 8.84 0.41
CA ASN A 155 -15.75 9.98 0.48
C ASN A 155 -15.49 11.03 -0.62
N LEU A 156 -14.24 11.21 -1.06
CA LEU A 156 -13.90 12.10 -2.18
C LEU A 156 -14.37 11.56 -3.55
N VAL A 157 -14.35 10.23 -3.72
CA VAL A 157 -14.65 9.58 -5.01
C VAL A 157 -15.91 8.72 -4.96
N ARG A 158 -16.76 8.90 -3.94
CA ARG A 158 -17.99 8.11 -3.74
C ARG A 158 -18.97 8.23 -4.89
N ASP A 159 -19.09 9.43 -5.46
CA ASP A 159 -19.86 9.66 -6.65
C ASP A 159 -19.27 8.89 -7.84
N GLY A 160 -20.12 8.19 -8.60
CA GLY A 160 -19.69 7.32 -9.69
C GLY A 160 -18.96 8.06 -10.82
N MET A 161 -19.33 9.32 -11.09
CA MET A 161 -18.66 10.15 -12.07
C MET A 161 -17.27 10.55 -11.56
N ARG A 162 -17.16 11.05 -10.34
CA ARG A 162 -15.85 11.37 -9.73
C ARG A 162 -14.94 10.13 -9.66
N ARG A 163 -15.50 8.98 -9.29
CA ARG A 163 -14.74 7.73 -9.26
C ARG A 163 -14.17 7.40 -10.63
N SER A 164 -14.96 7.45 -11.70
CA SER A 164 -14.51 7.16 -13.06
C SER A 164 -13.43 8.11 -13.58
N ILE A 165 -13.41 9.36 -13.08
CA ILE A 165 -12.39 10.35 -13.41
C ILE A 165 -11.08 10.07 -12.68
N HIS A 166 -11.12 9.65 -11.41
CA HIS A 166 -9.95 9.61 -10.52
C HIS A 166 -9.42 8.21 -10.23
N ILE A 167 -10.23 7.15 -10.43
CA ILE A 167 -9.85 5.77 -10.17
C ILE A 167 -9.88 4.97 -11.47
N THR A 168 -8.90 4.09 -11.64
CA THR A 168 -8.94 2.97 -12.59
C THR A 168 -8.84 1.67 -11.82
N ASP A 169 -9.60 0.66 -12.25
CA ASP A 169 -9.63 -0.62 -11.56
C ASP A 169 -8.33 -1.39 -11.78
N LEU A 170 -7.65 -1.69 -10.68
CA LEU A 170 -6.53 -2.61 -10.63
C LEU A 170 -7.08 -4.03 -10.42
N PRO A 171 -6.61 -5.05 -11.16
CA PRO A 171 -7.02 -6.43 -10.88
C PRO A 171 -6.80 -6.82 -9.43
N ARG A 172 -7.80 -7.46 -8.82
CA ARG A 172 -7.81 -7.84 -7.41
C ARG A 172 -6.65 -8.76 -7.00
N LYS A 173 -6.02 -9.44 -7.94
CA LYS A 173 -4.83 -10.25 -7.71
C LYS A 173 -3.68 -9.45 -7.08
N TYR A 174 -3.62 -8.12 -7.31
CA TYR A 174 -2.60 -7.22 -6.75
C TYR A 174 -2.97 -6.63 -5.38
N ASN A 175 -4.18 -6.88 -4.89
CA ASN A 175 -4.58 -6.45 -3.54
C ASN A 175 -5.70 -7.36 -3.01
N THR A 176 -5.38 -8.65 -2.88
CA THR A 176 -6.31 -9.63 -2.30
C THR A 176 -6.32 -9.47 -0.79
N LEU A 177 -7.48 -9.25 -0.22
CA LEU A 177 -7.62 -8.92 1.19
C LEU A 177 -7.77 -10.17 2.06
N ARG A 178 -7.31 -10.10 3.31
CA ARG A 178 -7.58 -11.14 4.30
C ARG A 178 -9.07 -11.48 4.41
N LEU A 179 -9.95 -10.51 4.24
CA LEU A 179 -11.40 -10.73 4.27
C LEU A 179 -11.90 -11.53 3.05
N ASP A 180 -11.20 -11.53 1.93
CA ASP A 180 -11.53 -12.37 0.78
C ASP A 180 -11.44 -13.87 1.11
N ILE A 181 -10.52 -14.24 2.03
CA ILE A 181 -10.43 -15.61 2.55
C ILE A 181 -11.70 -15.96 3.34
N VAL A 182 -12.13 -15.03 4.21
CA VAL A 182 -13.32 -15.23 5.07
C VAL A 182 -14.60 -15.31 4.24
N ASP A 183 -14.70 -14.49 3.20
CA ASP A 183 -15.88 -14.37 2.34
C ASP A 183 -15.85 -15.36 1.14
N ALA A 184 -14.85 -16.24 1.06
CA ALA A 184 -14.62 -17.17 -0.04
C ALA A 184 -14.62 -16.48 -1.43
N SER A 185 -14.10 -15.24 -1.49
CA SER A 185 -14.05 -14.39 -2.69
C SER A 185 -12.63 -14.15 -3.23
N MET A 186 -11.64 -14.89 -2.73
CA MET A 186 -10.25 -14.75 -3.10
C MET A 186 -9.99 -15.10 -4.57
N PRO A 187 -9.31 -14.23 -5.35
CA PRO A 187 -8.87 -14.57 -6.68
C PRO A 187 -7.90 -15.76 -6.66
N LYS A 188 -8.03 -16.67 -7.63
CA LYS A 188 -7.17 -17.87 -7.73
C LYS A 188 -5.72 -17.52 -8.09
N ASP A 189 -5.52 -16.45 -8.83
CA ASP A 189 -4.25 -15.94 -9.37
C ASP A 189 -3.64 -14.81 -8.53
N HIS A 190 -4.02 -14.71 -7.23
CA HIS A 190 -3.54 -13.63 -6.38
C HIS A 190 -2.01 -13.63 -6.22
N VAL A 191 -1.41 -12.47 -6.39
CA VAL A 191 0.05 -12.23 -6.28
C VAL A 191 0.43 -11.32 -5.12
N ILE A 192 -0.54 -10.57 -4.57
CA ILE A 192 -0.38 -9.83 -3.32
C ILE A 192 -1.52 -10.20 -2.37
N MET A 193 -1.17 -10.72 -1.19
CA MET A 193 -2.09 -10.93 -0.07
C MET A 193 -1.92 -9.80 0.94
N HIS A 194 -2.95 -9.02 1.16
CA HIS A 194 -2.97 -7.90 2.09
C HIS A 194 -3.58 -8.35 3.44
N TRP A 195 -2.73 -8.50 4.44
CA TRP A 195 -3.10 -8.96 5.78
C TRP A 195 -3.67 -7.83 6.64
N THR A 196 -4.82 -7.29 6.25
CA THR A 196 -5.45 -6.14 6.90
C THR A 196 -5.83 -6.38 8.35
N GLY A 197 -5.65 -5.35 9.18
CA GLY A 197 -6.14 -5.26 10.55
C GLY A 197 -5.41 -6.15 11.55
N ARG A 198 -5.92 -6.19 12.79
CA ARG A 198 -5.27 -6.90 13.91
C ARG A 198 -5.05 -8.41 13.64
N LYS A 199 -6.04 -9.09 13.06
CA LYS A 199 -5.93 -10.53 12.74
C LYS A 199 -4.87 -10.79 11.66
N GLY A 200 -4.71 -9.86 10.72
CA GLY A 200 -3.65 -9.92 9.71
C GLY A 200 -2.27 -9.77 10.32
N LYS A 201 -2.09 -8.80 11.22
CA LYS A 201 -0.82 -8.60 11.96
C LYS A 201 -0.39 -9.85 12.72
N LEU A 202 -1.32 -10.50 13.44
CA LEU A 202 -1.05 -11.78 14.12
C LEU A 202 -0.61 -12.89 13.15
N LYS A 203 -1.17 -12.90 11.93
CA LYS A 203 -0.75 -13.86 10.90
C LYS A 203 0.68 -13.58 10.42
N ILE A 204 1.05 -12.32 10.19
CA ILE A 204 2.40 -11.91 9.82
C ILE A 204 3.40 -12.27 10.93
N GLU A 205 3.08 -11.96 12.20
CA GLU A 205 3.92 -12.34 13.34
C GLU A 205 4.17 -13.86 13.39
N LYS A 206 3.14 -14.65 13.10
CA LYS A 206 3.28 -16.12 13.05
C LYS A 206 4.23 -16.54 11.92
N MET A 207 4.07 -15.97 10.71
CA MET A 207 4.94 -16.28 9.57
C MET A 207 6.41 -15.91 9.83
N ILE A 208 6.67 -14.76 10.46
CA ILE A 208 8.02 -14.33 10.84
C ILE A 208 8.65 -15.33 11.84
N ARG A 209 7.88 -15.72 12.86
CA ARG A 209 8.38 -16.70 13.86
C ARG A 209 8.67 -18.07 13.25
N GLU A 210 7.83 -18.52 12.32
CA GLU A 210 8.03 -19.79 11.62
C GLU A 210 9.28 -19.76 10.74
N SER A 211 9.52 -18.66 9.99
CA SER A 211 10.74 -18.50 9.18
C SER A 211 12.01 -18.48 10.02
N ASN A 212 12.01 -17.79 11.16
CA ASN A 212 13.17 -17.73 12.03
C ASN A 212 13.51 -19.10 12.67
N LYS A 213 12.51 -19.93 12.95
CA LYS A 213 12.76 -21.31 13.44
C LYS A 213 13.51 -22.16 12.41
N PHE A 214 13.20 -22.04 11.11
CA PHE A 214 13.94 -22.77 10.07
C PHE A 214 15.41 -22.33 10.00
N LEU A 215 15.71 -21.04 10.19
CA LEU A 215 17.08 -20.52 10.18
C LEU A 215 17.92 -20.98 11.39
N GLU A 216 17.29 -21.40 12.50
CA GLU A 216 17.99 -21.94 13.68
C GLU A 216 18.33 -23.43 13.52
N TYR A 217 17.63 -24.17 12.65
CA TYR A 217 17.90 -25.60 12.40
C TYR A 217 18.97 -25.86 11.33
N ASP A 218 19.30 -24.84 10.51
CA ASP A 218 20.33 -24.92 9.46
C ASP A 218 21.72 -24.43 9.92
N LYS A 219 21.92 -24.24 11.23
CA LYS A 219 23.20 -23.92 11.86
C LYS A 219 23.72 -25.10 12.67
#